data_00479d02d8b97d58f2d71e1b38704fc0
#
_entry.id   00479d02d8b97d58f2d71e1b38704fc0
#
_cell.length_a   1.000
_cell.length_b   1.000
_cell.length_c   1.000
_cell.angle_alpha   90.00
_cell.angle_beta   90.00
_cell.angle_gamma   90.00
#
_symmetry.space_group_name_H-M   'P 1'
#
loop_
_entity.id
_entity.type
_entity.pdbx_description
1 polymer ?
#
loop_
_entity_poly.entity_id
_entity_poly.type
_entity_poly.pdbx_seq_one_letter_code
_entity_poly.pdbx_strand_id
1 'polypeptide(L)'
;MTRSQAVKFVQVNYDILPLYNPDLEKKPPLEWQVFRKVIDKMDALLIVTQEYNFSIPGGLKNAIDVVSVPSPRPHIYHKPVLLVTDSSGSRGGANANAHIQQMLRYMGMDVMNAFITIGNVQQDFDANDQLINHDVMKELDNSLNDFIKGLDTK
;
A
#
# COMPACT_ATOMS: atom_id res chain seq x y z
N MET A 1 -24.58 9.93 -17.09
CA MET A 1 -23.58 9.06 -17.74
C MET A 1 -22.26 9.33 -17.06
N THR A 2 -21.91 8.55 -16.04
CA THR A 2 -20.62 8.62 -15.37
C THR A 2 -19.57 8.04 -16.32
N ARG A 3 -18.64 8.87 -16.79
CA ARG A 3 -17.45 8.40 -17.48
C ARG A 3 -16.68 7.53 -16.48
N SER A 4 -16.64 6.22 -16.70
CA SER A 4 -15.65 5.35 -16.07
C SER A 4 -14.28 5.90 -16.46
N GLN A 5 -13.60 6.57 -15.54
CA GLN A 5 -12.22 6.97 -15.77
C GLN A 5 -11.39 5.69 -15.85
N ALA A 6 -10.59 5.57 -16.92
CA ALA A 6 -9.68 4.45 -17.05
C ALA A 6 -8.59 4.56 -15.98
N VAL A 7 -8.58 3.63 -15.04
CA VAL A 7 -7.55 3.56 -14.00
C VAL A 7 -6.29 2.90 -14.56
N LYS A 8 -5.15 3.55 -14.37
CA LYS A 8 -3.85 3.00 -14.77
C LYS A 8 -3.09 2.56 -13.52
N PHE A 9 -2.81 1.28 -13.42
CA PHE A 9 -1.93 0.75 -12.38
C PHE A 9 -0.46 0.91 -12.76
N VAL A 10 0.35 1.36 -11.82
CA VAL A 10 1.81 1.47 -11.94
C VAL A 10 2.43 0.75 -10.77
N GLN A 11 3.16 -0.33 -11.05
CA GLN A 11 3.92 -1.02 -10.02
C GLN A 11 5.13 -0.16 -9.61
N VAL A 12 5.27 0.07 -8.31
CA VAL A 12 6.35 0.89 -7.75
C VAL A 12 7.33 -0.02 -7.02
N ASN A 13 8.57 -0.09 -7.51
CA ASN A 13 9.64 -0.84 -6.86
C ASN A 13 10.34 0.01 -5.79
N TYR A 14 10.50 -0.56 -4.60
CA TYR A 14 11.18 0.06 -3.46
C TYR A 14 12.36 -0.77 -2.92
N ASP A 15 12.68 -1.91 -3.53
CA ASP A 15 13.71 -2.84 -3.03
C ASP A 15 15.12 -2.23 -3.05
N ILE A 16 15.33 -1.26 -3.95
CA ILE A 16 16.63 -0.59 -4.13
C ILE A 16 16.83 0.62 -3.21
N LEU A 17 15.85 0.97 -2.39
CA LEU A 17 15.94 2.17 -1.56
C LEU A 17 16.98 2.00 -0.44
N PRO A 18 18.01 2.86 -0.38
CA PRO A 18 18.86 2.95 0.80
C PRO A 18 18.02 3.18 2.07
N LEU A 19 18.48 2.65 3.19
CA LEU A 19 17.79 2.84 4.48
C LEU A 19 17.65 4.33 4.79
N TYR A 20 16.46 4.70 5.24
CA TYR A 20 16.16 6.07 5.62
C TYR A 20 17.05 6.52 6.77
N ASN A 21 17.65 7.68 6.57
CA ASN A 21 18.45 8.38 7.57
C ASN A 21 18.19 9.89 7.44
N PRO A 22 17.66 10.56 8.47
CA PRO A 22 17.34 11.99 8.43
C PRO A 22 18.56 12.87 8.15
N ASP A 23 19.78 12.44 8.46
CA ASP A 23 21.00 13.20 8.17
C ASP A 23 21.24 13.38 6.68
N LEU A 24 20.70 12.49 5.86
CA LEU A 24 20.81 12.54 4.39
C LEU A 24 19.80 13.49 3.74
N GLU A 25 18.82 14.04 4.48
CA GLU A 25 17.79 14.91 3.89
C GLU A 25 18.35 16.20 3.26
N LYS A 26 19.51 16.66 3.70
CA LYS A 26 20.19 17.82 3.08
C LYS A 26 20.72 17.52 1.67
N LYS A 27 21.01 16.26 1.39
CA LYS A 27 21.46 15.76 0.08
C LYS A 27 20.94 14.31 -0.09
N PRO A 28 19.64 14.14 -0.38
CA PRO A 28 19.03 12.81 -0.44
C PRO A 28 19.64 11.95 -1.54
N PRO A 29 19.77 10.64 -1.33
CA PRO A 29 20.11 9.67 -2.37
C PRO A 29 19.22 9.82 -3.61
N LEU A 30 19.75 9.53 -4.79
CA LEU A 30 19.00 9.65 -6.05
C LEU A 30 17.78 8.74 -6.05
N GLU A 31 17.90 7.54 -5.49
CA GLU A 31 16.84 6.55 -5.37
C GLU A 31 15.64 7.10 -4.59
N TRP A 32 15.88 7.81 -3.47
CA TRP A 32 14.82 8.46 -2.71
C TRP A 32 14.15 9.57 -3.52
N GLN A 33 14.94 10.39 -4.21
CA GLN A 33 14.41 11.48 -5.02
C GLN A 33 13.51 10.96 -6.15
N VAL A 34 13.95 9.89 -6.83
CA VAL A 34 13.18 9.25 -7.90
C VAL A 34 11.90 8.63 -7.33
N PHE A 35 12.00 7.88 -6.24
CA PHE A 35 10.87 7.24 -5.59
C PHE A 35 9.82 8.26 -5.15
N ARG A 36 10.22 9.33 -4.46
CA ARG A 36 9.34 10.44 -4.05
C ARG A 36 8.61 11.06 -5.24
N LYS A 37 9.32 11.33 -6.34
CA LYS A 37 8.71 11.87 -7.57
C LYS A 37 7.70 10.92 -8.21
N VAL A 38 7.92 9.62 -8.10
CA VAL A 38 6.95 8.62 -8.58
C VAL A 38 5.70 8.68 -7.70
N ILE A 39 5.86 8.64 -6.38
CA ILE A 39 4.73 8.72 -5.43
C ILE A 39 3.97 10.05 -5.57
N ASP A 40 4.64 11.17 -5.77
CA ASP A 40 3.98 12.47 -5.98
C ASP A 40 2.99 12.47 -7.14
N LYS A 41 3.30 11.71 -8.20
CA LYS A 41 2.47 11.63 -9.41
C LYS A 41 1.28 10.66 -9.30
N MET A 42 1.22 9.85 -8.25
CA MET A 42 0.13 8.91 -8.04
C MET A 42 -1.08 9.63 -7.43
N ASP A 43 -2.27 9.40 -7.98
CA ASP A 43 -3.52 9.93 -7.44
C ASP A 43 -3.95 9.17 -6.19
N ALA A 44 -3.62 7.88 -6.11
CA ALA A 44 -3.94 6.99 -5.00
C ALA A 44 -2.91 5.87 -4.89
N LEU A 45 -2.90 5.16 -3.77
CA LEU A 45 -2.02 4.00 -3.54
C LEU A 45 -2.83 2.73 -3.27
N LEU A 46 -2.42 1.63 -3.87
CA LEU A 46 -2.80 0.27 -3.47
C LEU A 46 -1.58 -0.38 -2.84
N ILE A 47 -1.68 -0.73 -1.56
CA ILE A 47 -0.61 -1.41 -0.84
C ILE A 47 -1.07 -2.84 -0.57
N VAL A 48 -0.35 -3.81 -1.12
CA VAL A 48 -0.53 -5.24 -0.85
C VAL A 48 0.75 -5.73 -0.17
N THR A 49 0.63 -6.31 1.02
CA THR A 49 1.79 -6.71 1.81
C THR A 49 1.49 -7.90 2.73
N GLN A 50 2.49 -8.73 2.91
CA GLN A 50 2.45 -9.80 3.90
C GLN A 50 2.78 -9.32 5.31
N GLU A 51 2.46 -10.17 6.29
CA GLU A 51 2.87 -9.97 7.68
C GLU A 51 4.20 -10.68 7.95
N TYR A 52 5.18 -9.96 8.48
CA TYR A 52 6.42 -10.51 9.02
C TYR A 52 6.54 -10.20 10.52
N ASN A 53 6.65 -11.26 11.32
CA ASN A 53 6.85 -11.12 12.79
C ASN A 53 5.86 -10.14 13.45
N PHE A 54 4.57 -10.31 13.16
CA PHE A 54 3.48 -9.45 13.66
C PHE A 54 3.52 -7.98 13.20
N SER A 55 4.26 -7.68 12.13
CA SER A 55 4.37 -6.33 11.57
C SER A 55 4.51 -6.38 10.06
N ILE A 56 4.83 -5.23 9.47
CA ILE A 56 5.09 -5.10 8.03
C ILE A 56 6.54 -5.45 7.70
N PRO A 57 6.84 -5.84 6.45
CA PRO A 57 8.21 -6.05 5.99
C PRO A 57 9.07 -4.80 6.16
N GLY A 58 10.33 -4.99 6.55
CA GLY A 58 11.28 -3.88 6.77
C GLY A 58 11.50 -3.00 5.53
N GLY A 59 11.50 -3.58 4.32
CA GLY A 59 11.60 -2.82 3.08
C GLY A 59 10.42 -1.88 2.87
N LEU A 60 9.19 -2.35 3.14
CA LEU A 60 8.00 -1.50 3.06
C LEU A 60 8.03 -0.39 4.12
N LYS A 61 8.46 -0.71 5.35
CA LYS A 61 8.64 0.32 6.38
C LYS A 61 9.63 1.39 5.94
N ASN A 62 10.77 0.99 5.37
CA ASN A 62 11.76 1.91 4.82
C ASN A 62 11.17 2.80 3.71
N ALA A 63 10.41 2.22 2.78
CA ALA A 63 9.75 2.99 1.73
C ALA A 63 8.79 4.04 2.29
N ILE A 64 8.01 3.67 3.32
CA ILE A 64 7.12 4.60 4.03
C ILE A 64 7.92 5.72 4.69
N ASP A 65 9.03 5.41 5.36
CA ASP A 65 9.89 6.42 6.00
C ASP A 65 10.46 7.41 4.97
N VAL A 66 10.93 6.91 3.82
CA VAL A 66 11.45 7.75 2.73
C VAL A 66 10.41 8.77 2.23
N VAL A 67 9.12 8.41 2.16
CA VAL A 67 8.06 9.31 1.68
C VAL A 67 7.34 10.07 2.80
N SER A 68 7.69 9.83 4.06
CA SER A 68 7.09 10.47 5.23
C SER A 68 7.51 11.94 5.42
N VAL A 69 8.41 12.42 4.63
CA VAL A 69 8.94 13.80 4.65
C VAL A 69 8.51 14.56 3.39
N PRO A 70 8.52 15.92 3.41
CA PRO A 70 8.78 16.76 4.58
C PRO A 70 7.60 16.80 5.56
N SER A 71 7.89 16.98 6.85
CA SER A 71 6.85 17.25 7.85
C SER A 71 6.47 18.75 7.81
N PRO A 72 5.19 19.14 7.98
CA PRO A 72 4.00 18.32 8.26
C PRO A 72 3.26 17.79 7.02
N ARG A 73 3.77 17.98 5.83
CA ARG A 73 3.13 17.54 4.58
C ARG A 73 4.04 16.57 3.83
N PRO A 74 4.03 15.29 4.18
CA PRO A 74 4.80 14.26 3.49
C PRO A 74 4.30 14.05 2.04
N HIS A 75 5.11 13.38 1.21
CA HIS A 75 4.78 13.05 -0.17
C HIS A 75 3.48 12.25 -0.33
N ILE A 76 3.07 11.54 0.72
CA ILE A 76 1.83 10.74 0.78
C ILE A 76 0.65 11.49 1.41
N TYR A 77 0.80 12.76 1.80
CA TYR A 77 -0.23 13.51 2.51
C TYR A 77 -1.52 13.63 1.68
N HIS A 78 -2.66 13.31 2.29
CA HIS A 78 -3.99 13.27 1.68
C HIS A 78 -4.15 12.32 0.48
N LYS A 79 -3.18 11.42 0.23
CA LYS A 79 -3.39 10.41 -0.80
C LYS A 79 -4.33 9.33 -0.28
N PRO A 80 -5.37 8.98 -1.07
CA PRO A 80 -6.20 7.82 -0.80
C PRO A 80 -5.36 6.54 -0.85
N VAL A 81 -5.61 5.61 0.07
CA VAL A 81 -4.94 4.31 0.07
C VAL A 81 -5.91 3.18 0.37
N LEU A 82 -5.86 2.14 -0.46
CA LEU A 82 -6.44 0.83 -0.20
C LEU A 82 -5.32 -0.10 0.30
N LEU A 83 -5.57 -0.77 1.42
CA LEU A 83 -4.62 -1.68 2.05
C LEU A 83 -5.15 -3.11 2.06
N VAL A 84 -4.34 -4.03 1.57
CA VAL A 84 -4.58 -5.48 1.62
C VAL A 84 -3.40 -6.12 2.30
N THR A 85 -3.65 -7.00 3.25
CA THR A 85 -2.60 -7.81 3.88
C THR A 85 -2.89 -9.30 3.75
N ASP A 86 -1.84 -10.09 3.75
CA ASP A 86 -1.93 -11.55 3.69
C ASP A 86 -0.98 -12.22 4.67
N SER A 87 -1.21 -13.48 4.91
CA SER A 87 -0.25 -14.37 5.59
C SER A 87 -0.57 -15.84 5.33
N SER A 88 0.42 -16.70 5.58
CA SER A 88 0.24 -18.16 5.62
C SER A 88 -0.61 -18.63 6.81
N GLY A 89 -0.77 -17.81 7.84
CA GLY A 89 -1.64 -18.06 8.97
C GLY A 89 -3.08 -17.59 8.74
N SER A 90 -4.02 -18.15 9.51
CA SER A 90 -5.47 -17.86 9.36
C SER A 90 -5.88 -16.41 9.60
N ARG A 91 -5.04 -15.60 10.24
CA ARG A 91 -5.34 -14.19 10.53
C ARG A 91 -5.03 -13.20 9.41
N GLY A 92 -4.45 -13.67 8.30
CA GLY A 92 -4.28 -12.87 7.08
C GLY A 92 -3.47 -11.59 7.24
N GLY A 93 -2.52 -11.56 8.17
CA GLY A 93 -1.72 -10.35 8.40
C GLY A 93 -2.48 -9.25 9.15
N ALA A 94 -3.43 -9.60 10.01
CA ALA A 94 -4.23 -8.63 10.74
C ALA A 94 -3.42 -7.64 11.59
N ASN A 95 -2.29 -8.08 12.18
CA ASN A 95 -1.42 -7.17 12.95
C ASN A 95 -0.68 -6.20 12.03
N ALA A 96 -0.16 -6.68 10.90
CA ALA A 96 0.47 -5.82 9.88
C ALA A 96 -0.54 -4.80 9.34
N ASN A 97 -1.78 -5.21 9.07
CA ASN A 97 -2.86 -4.34 8.62
C ASN A 97 -3.13 -3.22 9.63
N ALA A 98 -3.38 -3.57 10.89
CA ALA A 98 -3.63 -2.59 11.94
C ALA A 98 -2.43 -1.62 12.12
N HIS A 99 -1.21 -2.16 12.11
CA HIS A 99 0.01 -1.37 12.30
C HIS A 99 0.23 -0.36 11.16
N ILE A 100 0.10 -0.80 9.91
CA ILE A 100 0.28 0.10 8.77
C ILE A 100 -0.84 1.14 8.69
N GLN A 101 -2.08 0.79 8.96
CA GLN A 101 -3.18 1.76 9.02
C GLN A 101 -2.90 2.88 10.03
N GLN A 102 -2.40 2.52 11.22
CA GLN A 102 -2.04 3.50 12.24
C GLN A 102 -0.97 4.48 11.72
N MET A 103 0.10 3.97 11.10
CA MET A 103 1.18 4.79 10.54
C MET A 103 0.69 5.72 9.44
N LEU A 104 -0.06 5.17 8.47
CA LEU A 104 -0.52 5.94 7.31
C LEU A 104 -1.51 7.04 7.73
N ARG A 105 -2.42 6.76 8.66
CA ARG A 105 -3.33 7.78 9.22
C ARG A 105 -2.59 8.86 9.99
N TYR A 106 -1.57 8.49 10.79
CA TYR A 106 -0.71 9.47 11.47
C TYR A 106 -0.02 10.43 10.49
N MET A 107 0.38 9.93 9.33
CA MET A 107 0.99 10.73 8.25
C MET A 107 -0.03 11.48 7.38
N GLY A 108 -1.31 11.45 7.73
CA GLY A 108 -2.36 12.20 7.06
C GLY A 108 -2.84 11.60 5.74
N MET A 109 -2.67 10.30 5.53
CA MET A 109 -3.27 9.62 4.39
C MET A 109 -4.75 9.34 4.61
N ASP A 110 -5.49 9.33 3.51
CA ASP A 110 -6.91 8.95 3.49
C ASP A 110 -7.03 7.42 3.35
N VAL A 111 -6.84 6.70 4.46
CA VAL A 111 -6.93 5.24 4.48
C VAL A 111 -8.36 4.80 4.33
N MET A 112 -8.67 4.02 3.28
CA MET A 112 -9.98 3.42 3.09
C MET A 112 -10.37 2.60 4.33
N ASN A 113 -11.61 2.75 4.78
CA ASN A 113 -12.11 2.04 5.96
C ASN A 113 -12.49 0.59 5.61
N ALA A 114 -11.51 -0.19 5.15
CA ALA A 114 -11.62 -1.60 4.87
C ALA A 114 -10.48 -2.34 5.58
N PHE A 115 -10.78 -3.50 6.16
CA PHE A 115 -9.82 -4.35 6.85
C PHE A 115 -9.69 -5.66 6.07
N ILE A 116 -8.98 -5.59 4.92
CA ILE A 116 -8.82 -6.72 4.01
C ILE A 116 -7.60 -7.52 4.44
N THR A 117 -7.85 -8.73 4.93
CA THR A 117 -6.83 -9.65 5.43
C THR A 117 -7.06 -11.04 4.86
N ILE A 118 -6.09 -11.56 4.10
CA ILE A 118 -6.21 -12.85 3.41
C ILE A 118 -5.39 -13.89 4.16
N GLY A 119 -6.08 -14.74 4.92
CA GLY A 119 -5.46 -15.81 5.68
C GLY A 119 -5.28 -17.08 4.85
N ASN A 120 -4.29 -17.90 5.23
CA ASN A 120 -3.95 -19.14 4.53
C ASN A 120 -3.70 -18.94 3.01
N VAL A 121 -3.15 -17.80 2.64
CA VAL A 121 -3.02 -17.29 1.27
C VAL A 121 -2.46 -18.32 0.28
N GLN A 122 -1.60 -19.22 0.72
CA GLN A 122 -1.04 -20.28 -0.13
C GLN A 122 -2.09 -21.23 -0.72
N GLN A 123 -3.26 -21.36 -0.06
CA GLN A 123 -4.35 -22.22 -0.52
C GLN A 123 -5.21 -21.53 -1.59
N ASP A 124 -5.03 -20.24 -1.77
CA ASP A 124 -5.82 -19.44 -2.70
C ASP A 124 -5.24 -19.43 -4.11
N PHE A 125 -4.03 -20.02 -4.30
CA PHE A 125 -3.33 -20.05 -5.58
C PHE A 125 -3.13 -21.48 -6.07
N ASP A 126 -3.16 -21.66 -7.38
CA ASP A 126 -2.80 -22.92 -8.03
C ASP A 126 -1.29 -23.07 -8.25
N ALA A 127 -0.88 -24.19 -8.85
CA ALA A 127 0.54 -24.49 -9.14
C ALA A 127 1.18 -23.54 -10.19
N ASN A 128 0.40 -22.69 -10.84
CA ASN A 128 0.85 -21.69 -11.80
C ASN A 128 0.76 -20.27 -11.22
N ASP A 129 0.66 -20.13 -9.90
CA ASP A 129 0.50 -18.86 -9.17
C ASP A 129 -0.76 -18.07 -9.61
N GLN A 130 -1.82 -18.76 -10.07
CA GLN A 130 -3.08 -18.12 -10.38
C GLN A 130 -3.99 -18.14 -9.16
N LEU A 131 -4.57 -17.01 -8.82
CA LEU A 131 -5.57 -16.90 -7.76
C LEU A 131 -6.83 -17.68 -8.18
N ILE A 132 -7.20 -18.72 -7.41
CA ILE A 132 -8.31 -19.62 -7.68
C ILE A 132 -9.46 -19.52 -6.67
N ASN A 133 -9.24 -18.87 -5.53
CA ASN A 133 -10.28 -18.70 -4.52
C ASN A 133 -11.26 -17.61 -4.96
N HIS A 134 -12.48 -18.01 -5.35
CA HIS A 134 -13.52 -17.13 -5.84
C HIS A 134 -14.01 -16.11 -4.79
N ASP A 135 -14.03 -16.48 -3.51
CA ASP A 135 -14.47 -15.57 -2.45
C ASP A 135 -13.44 -14.45 -2.24
N VAL A 136 -12.15 -14.80 -2.24
CA VAL A 136 -11.06 -13.81 -2.19
C VAL A 136 -11.08 -12.89 -3.41
N MET A 137 -11.23 -13.45 -4.62
CA MET A 137 -11.37 -12.65 -5.84
C MET A 137 -12.51 -11.64 -5.73
N LYS A 138 -13.68 -12.10 -5.29
CA LYS A 138 -14.87 -11.25 -5.16
C LYS A 138 -14.68 -10.15 -4.11
N GLU A 139 -14.04 -10.45 -2.98
CA GLU A 139 -13.74 -9.46 -1.94
C GLU A 139 -12.79 -8.39 -2.47
N LEU A 140 -11.71 -8.79 -3.15
CA LEU A 140 -10.74 -7.88 -3.75
C LEU A 140 -11.37 -7.00 -4.84
N ASP A 141 -12.17 -7.59 -5.75
CA ASP A 141 -12.86 -6.86 -6.81
C ASP A 141 -13.84 -5.83 -6.24
N ASN A 142 -14.63 -6.20 -5.25
CA ASN A 142 -15.57 -5.29 -4.61
C ASN A 142 -14.84 -4.13 -3.94
N SER A 143 -13.81 -4.43 -3.16
CA SER A 143 -13.03 -3.42 -2.44
C SER A 143 -12.30 -2.47 -3.38
N LEU A 144 -11.73 -2.99 -4.46
CA LEU A 144 -11.06 -2.19 -5.48
C LEU A 144 -12.05 -1.29 -6.22
N ASN A 145 -13.22 -1.82 -6.60
CA ASN A 145 -14.27 -1.04 -7.28
C ASN A 145 -14.80 0.07 -6.37
N ASP A 146 -15.01 -0.18 -5.09
CA ASP A 146 -15.47 0.83 -4.14
C ASP A 146 -14.38 1.89 -3.89
N PHE A 147 -13.10 1.48 -3.84
CA PHE A 147 -11.98 2.41 -3.75
C PHE A 147 -11.92 3.34 -4.98
N ILE A 148 -12.00 2.78 -6.19
CA ILE A 148 -11.97 3.55 -7.45
C ILE A 148 -13.14 4.53 -7.50
N LYS A 149 -14.36 4.10 -7.19
CA LYS A 149 -15.53 5.00 -7.11
C LYS A 149 -15.32 6.14 -6.13
N GLY A 150 -14.67 5.88 -4.99
CA GLY A 150 -14.33 6.89 -4.00
C GLY A 150 -13.33 7.95 -4.50
N LEU A 151 -12.51 7.64 -5.51
CA LEU A 151 -11.59 8.60 -6.11
C LEU A 151 -12.33 9.63 -6.99
N ASP A 152 -13.41 9.23 -7.64
CA ASP A 152 -14.20 10.09 -8.54
C ASP A 152 -15.04 11.14 -7.78
N THR A 153 -15.14 11.02 -6.46
CA THR A 153 -15.98 11.91 -5.62
C THR A 153 -15.19 13.01 -4.92
N LYS A 154 -13.89 13.06 -5.10
CA LYS A 154 -12.98 14.08 -4.55
C LYS A 154 -12.46 15.01 -5.64
#